data_017bfbace269d00b63b3c2b985a02e3f
#
_entry.id   017bfbace269d00b63b3c2b985a02e3f
#
_cell.length_a   1.000
_cell.length_b   1.000
_cell.length_c   1.000
_cell.angle_alpha   90.00
_cell.angle_beta   90.00
_cell.angle_gamma   90.00
#
_symmetry.space_group_name_H-M   'P 1'
#
loop_
_entity.id
_entity.type
_entity.pdbx_description
1 polymer ?
#
loop_
_entity_poly.entity_id
_entity_poly.type
_entity_poly.pdbx_seq_one_letter_code
_entity_poly.pdbx_strand_id
1 'polypeptide(L)'
;MGARTAGAEAPTAGTDAFRSEDLPATERFDYWRELIGRTRDSEMTSVHAADFRADMRRLELGQATLLRSSFPPSRFRRSAGMVRRSDREVYHLTLVLDGALALTRETRGSGDRVTTFGAGRLYVVDSSHPYDVRGIGAARPGRGEPRIEALGIDFPAASLPLPPQRLREVMGRGFSRDEGTSALLADFLLGLDRQAALLGPAETPRLGTVVIDLVTAWLARELDTEAAVPDDARQRALVENVRTFVRRNLSDPGLTPTAIAAAHHVSVSYLHRLFTRHTQGRTLAGWIRAERLESARRDLADPALRTLPVHAVAARWGIPRASDFTRAFRAAYGQTPGEHRRQALAAAGRVA
;
A
#
# COMPACT_ATOMS: atom_id res chain seq x y z
N MET A 1 -43.41 -22.49 -42.00
CA MET A 1 -42.11 -22.93 -41.52
C MET A 1 -41.47 -21.75 -40.83
N GLY A 2 -41.71 -21.62 -39.52
CA GLY A 2 -41.42 -20.44 -38.74
C GLY A 2 -40.04 -20.48 -38.14
N ALA A 3 -39.22 -19.48 -38.43
CA ALA A 3 -37.98 -19.20 -37.72
C ALA A 3 -38.31 -18.57 -36.37
N ARG A 4 -37.97 -19.25 -35.28
CA ARG A 4 -37.99 -18.68 -33.95
C ARG A 4 -36.76 -17.76 -33.83
N THR A 5 -36.98 -16.48 -33.85
CA THR A 5 -36.03 -15.48 -33.38
C THR A 5 -35.88 -15.63 -31.88
N ALA A 6 -34.69 -16.03 -31.43
CA ALA A 6 -34.32 -15.97 -30.02
C ALA A 6 -34.37 -14.51 -29.59
N GLY A 7 -35.27 -14.18 -28.68
CA GLY A 7 -35.32 -12.85 -28.05
C GLY A 7 -34.10 -12.67 -27.17
N ALA A 8 -33.25 -11.75 -27.57
CA ALA A 8 -32.30 -11.14 -26.66
C ALA A 8 -33.12 -10.31 -25.66
N GLU A 9 -33.18 -10.74 -24.41
CA GLU A 9 -33.72 -9.92 -23.33
C GLU A 9 -32.93 -8.60 -23.30
N ALA A 10 -33.64 -7.50 -23.44
CA ALA A 10 -33.05 -6.19 -23.29
C ALA A 10 -32.44 -6.05 -21.89
N PRO A 11 -31.25 -5.46 -21.76
CA PRO A 11 -30.64 -5.25 -20.44
C PRO A 11 -31.59 -4.40 -19.59
N THR A 12 -31.93 -4.90 -18.42
CA THR A 12 -32.69 -4.17 -17.39
C THR A 12 -31.90 -2.93 -17.02
N ALA A 13 -32.54 -1.77 -17.10
CA ALA A 13 -31.90 -0.47 -16.88
C ALA A 13 -31.15 -0.43 -15.53
N GLY A 14 -29.82 -0.29 -15.58
CA GLY A 14 -28.97 -0.05 -14.41
C GLY A 14 -27.92 -1.11 -14.09
N THR A 15 -27.98 -2.31 -14.71
CA THR A 15 -26.99 -3.38 -14.44
C THR A 15 -26.32 -3.84 -15.74
N ASP A 16 -25.00 -3.57 -15.86
CA ASP A 16 -24.19 -4.05 -16.95
C ASP A 16 -23.42 -5.30 -16.49
N ALA A 17 -23.51 -6.40 -17.22
CA ALA A 17 -22.74 -7.60 -16.99
C ALA A 17 -21.76 -7.82 -18.16
N PHE A 18 -20.53 -8.09 -17.84
CA PHE A 18 -19.48 -8.43 -18.79
C PHE A 18 -18.89 -9.79 -18.45
N ARG A 19 -18.77 -10.65 -19.44
CA ARG A 19 -18.00 -11.89 -19.40
C ARG A 19 -16.95 -11.86 -20.48
N SER A 20 -15.70 -12.04 -20.11
CA SER A 20 -14.62 -12.06 -21.11
C SER A 20 -14.77 -13.20 -22.11
N GLU A 21 -15.41 -14.30 -21.73
CA GLU A 21 -15.64 -15.45 -22.59
C GLU A 21 -16.56 -15.15 -23.78
N ASP A 22 -17.33 -14.06 -23.73
CA ASP A 22 -18.16 -13.59 -24.84
C ASP A 22 -17.31 -12.96 -25.98
N LEU A 23 -16.00 -12.77 -25.75
CA LEU A 23 -15.03 -12.22 -26.69
C LEU A 23 -13.99 -13.28 -27.12
N PRO A 24 -13.38 -13.11 -28.33
CA PRO A 24 -12.22 -13.87 -28.73
C PRO A 24 -11.08 -13.76 -27.70
N ALA A 25 -10.34 -14.85 -27.46
CA ALA A 25 -9.30 -14.89 -26.42
C ALA A 25 -8.28 -13.75 -26.53
N THR A 26 -7.92 -13.35 -27.75
CA THR A 26 -6.97 -12.28 -28.06
C THR A 26 -7.45 -10.87 -27.70
N GLU A 27 -8.76 -10.66 -27.51
CA GLU A 27 -9.38 -9.36 -27.25
C GLU A 27 -9.76 -9.19 -25.76
N ARG A 28 -9.87 -10.29 -25.02
CA ARG A 28 -10.37 -10.34 -23.65
C ARG A 28 -9.64 -9.41 -22.70
N PHE A 29 -8.30 -9.47 -22.72
CA PHE A 29 -7.48 -8.69 -21.81
C PHE A 29 -7.51 -7.20 -22.13
N ASP A 30 -7.46 -6.82 -23.40
CA ASP A 30 -7.50 -5.42 -23.82
C ASP A 30 -8.84 -4.77 -23.51
N TYR A 31 -9.94 -5.50 -23.74
CA TYR A 31 -11.28 -5.00 -23.38
C TYR A 31 -11.43 -4.83 -21.85
N TRP A 32 -10.97 -5.81 -21.07
CA TRP A 32 -10.99 -5.71 -19.61
C TRP A 32 -10.16 -4.52 -19.11
N ARG A 33 -8.99 -4.31 -19.67
CA ARG A 33 -8.11 -3.19 -19.37
C ARG A 33 -8.79 -1.85 -19.66
N GLU A 34 -9.50 -1.74 -20.78
CA GLU A 34 -10.27 -0.54 -21.12
C GLU A 34 -11.42 -0.32 -20.14
N LEU A 35 -12.15 -1.37 -19.78
CA LEU A 35 -13.27 -1.31 -18.84
C LEU A 35 -12.81 -0.79 -17.46
N ILE A 36 -11.71 -1.32 -16.93
CA ILE A 36 -11.11 -0.86 -15.67
C ILE A 36 -10.56 0.57 -15.82
N GLY A 37 -9.93 0.88 -16.94
CA GLY A 37 -9.37 2.21 -17.22
C GLY A 37 -10.41 3.34 -17.23
N ARG A 38 -11.64 3.04 -17.63
CA ARG A 38 -12.76 4.02 -17.61
C ARG A 38 -13.11 4.50 -16.21
N THR A 39 -12.89 3.67 -15.17
CA THR A 39 -13.22 4.00 -13.78
C THR A 39 -12.03 4.48 -12.97
N ARG A 40 -10.84 3.91 -13.17
CA ARG A 40 -9.71 4.05 -12.24
C ARG A 40 -8.44 4.64 -12.84
N ASP A 41 -8.38 4.81 -14.16
CA ASP A 41 -7.21 5.36 -14.86
C ASP A 41 -5.90 4.74 -14.30
N SER A 42 -5.78 3.41 -14.38
CA SER A 42 -4.63 2.63 -13.92
C SER A 42 -4.10 1.72 -15.02
N GLU A 43 -2.79 1.53 -15.07
CA GLU A 43 -2.16 0.52 -15.91
C GLU A 43 -2.47 -0.87 -15.36
N MET A 44 -2.81 -1.81 -16.23
CA MET A 44 -3.08 -3.17 -15.86
C MET A 44 -2.17 -4.13 -16.62
N THR A 45 -1.61 -5.11 -15.90
CA THR A 45 -0.83 -6.22 -16.46
C THR A 45 -1.27 -7.56 -15.84
N SER A 46 -1.18 -8.65 -16.61
CA SER A 46 -1.42 -10.01 -16.11
C SER A 46 -0.56 -11.00 -16.89
N VAL A 47 -0.10 -12.04 -16.21
CA VAL A 47 0.55 -13.19 -16.86
C VAL A 47 -0.45 -14.07 -17.62
N HIS A 48 -1.75 -13.88 -17.38
CA HIS A 48 -2.86 -14.58 -18.03
C HIS A 48 -3.44 -13.82 -19.23
N ALA A 49 -2.75 -12.78 -19.73
CA ALA A 49 -3.27 -11.89 -20.79
C ALA A 49 -3.65 -12.66 -22.09
N ALA A 50 -3.00 -13.77 -22.40
CA ALA A 50 -3.25 -14.56 -23.61
C ALA A 50 -4.63 -15.26 -23.63
N ASP A 51 -5.17 -15.65 -22.47
CA ASP A 51 -6.52 -16.21 -22.30
C ASP A 51 -7.12 -15.66 -21.00
N PHE A 52 -7.41 -14.36 -21.01
CA PHE A 52 -7.87 -13.65 -19.81
C PHE A 52 -9.35 -13.92 -19.56
N ARG A 53 -9.66 -14.74 -18.57
CA ARG A 53 -11.03 -15.10 -18.19
C ARG A 53 -11.47 -14.29 -16.99
N ALA A 54 -12.32 -13.32 -17.20
CA ALA A 54 -12.80 -12.42 -16.15
C ALA A 54 -14.29 -12.11 -16.33
N ASP A 55 -14.96 -11.88 -15.21
CA ASP A 55 -16.36 -11.50 -15.15
C ASP A 55 -16.50 -10.22 -14.34
N MET A 56 -17.35 -9.32 -14.78
CA MET A 56 -17.73 -8.13 -14.04
C MET A 56 -19.22 -7.90 -14.13
N ARG A 57 -19.82 -7.53 -13.00
CA ARG A 57 -21.18 -6.98 -12.95
C ARG A 57 -21.10 -5.61 -12.34
N ARG A 58 -21.72 -4.65 -12.98
CA ARG A 58 -21.74 -3.24 -12.61
C ARG A 58 -23.17 -2.83 -12.30
N LEU A 59 -23.39 -2.22 -11.14
CA LEU A 59 -24.66 -1.64 -10.73
C LEU A 59 -24.45 -0.15 -10.45
N GLU A 60 -25.12 0.69 -11.24
CA GLU A 60 -25.11 2.12 -11.02
C GLU A 60 -26.03 2.51 -9.86
N LEU A 61 -25.48 3.21 -8.87
CA LEU A 61 -26.13 3.65 -7.65
C LEU A 61 -26.17 5.20 -7.55
N GLY A 62 -26.42 5.88 -8.67
CA GLY A 62 -26.39 7.34 -8.73
C GLY A 62 -24.95 7.87 -8.70
N GLN A 63 -24.52 8.42 -7.56
CA GLN A 63 -23.13 8.89 -7.42
C GLN A 63 -22.11 7.81 -7.11
N ALA A 64 -22.53 6.58 -6.83
CA ALA A 64 -21.65 5.45 -6.58
C ALA A 64 -21.88 4.35 -7.61
N THR A 65 -20.88 3.50 -7.83
CA THR A 65 -20.96 2.35 -8.72
C THR A 65 -20.48 1.11 -7.98
N LEU A 66 -21.34 0.11 -7.84
CA LEU A 66 -20.98 -1.19 -7.27
C LEU A 66 -20.46 -2.11 -8.38
N LEU A 67 -19.34 -2.78 -8.11
CA LEU A 67 -18.61 -3.63 -9.04
C LEU A 67 -18.38 -5.01 -8.43
N ARG A 68 -19.09 -6.04 -8.89
CA ARG A 68 -18.73 -7.43 -8.60
C ARG A 68 -17.77 -7.90 -9.66
N SER A 69 -16.58 -8.35 -9.29
CA SER A 69 -15.56 -8.81 -10.24
C SER A 69 -14.95 -10.14 -9.83
N SER A 70 -14.65 -10.96 -10.84
CA SER A 70 -13.87 -12.19 -10.72
C SER A 70 -12.85 -12.23 -11.84
N PHE A 71 -11.55 -12.29 -11.50
CA PHE A 71 -10.46 -12.16 -12.47
C PHE A 71 -9.21 -12.96 -12.04
N PRO A 72 -8.34 -13.37 -12.97
CA PRO A 72 -7.08 -14.04 -12.65
C PRO A 72 -6.07 -13.05 -12.03
N PRO A 73 -4.99 -13.54 -11.41
CA PRO A 73 -3.94 -12.70 -10.84
C PRO A 73 -3.48 -11.60 -11.81
N SER A 74 -3.63 -10.37 -11.38
CA SER A 74 -3.39 -9.17 -12.19
C SER A 74 -2.77 -8.07 -11.33
N ARG A 75 -2.07 -7.16 -11.98
CA ARG A 75 -1.47 -5.98 -11.33
C ARG A 75 -2.15 -4.72 -11.86
N PHE A 76 -2.57 -3.87 -10.94
CA PHE A 76 -3.14 -2.55 -11.20
C PHE A 76 -2.21 -1.50 -10.63
N ARG A 77 -1.62 -0.69 -11.49
CA ARG A 77 -0.66 0.34 -11.10
C ARG A 77 -1.15 1.71 -11.52
N ARG A 78 -1.22 2.63 -10.56
CA ARG A 78 -1.44 4.04 -10.81
C ARG A 78 -0.17 4.81 -10.47
N SER A 79 0.49 5.34 -11.48
CA SER A 79 1.75 6.06 -11.32
C SER A 79 1.50 7.54 -10.94
N ALA A 80 2.51 8.20 -10.36
CA ALA A 80 2.46 9.63 -10.09
C ALA A 80 2.22 10.48 -11.36
N GLY A 81 2.68 10.00 -12.52
CA GLY A 81 2.41 10.63 -13.82
C GLY A 81 0.93 10.57 -14.19
N MET A 82 0.26 9.46 -13.94
CA MET A 82 -1.19 9.28 -14.18
C MET A 82 -2.01 10.15 -13.24
N VAL A 83 -1.65 10.19 -11.95
CA VAL A 83 -2.30 11.07 -10.96
C VAL A 83 -2.28 12.54 -11.43
N ARG A 84 -1.13 13.04 -11.91
CA ARG A 84 -1.02 14.43 -12.38
C ARG A 84 -1.84 14.75 -13.65
N ARG A 85 -2.18 13.75 -14.44
CA ARG A 85 -2.96 13.94 -15.71
C ARG A 85 -4.45 13.67 -15.54
N SER A 86 -4.86 13.20 -14.39
CA SER A 86 -6.25 12.84 -14.11
C SER A 86 -6.88 13.86 -13.18
N ASP A 87 -8.01 14.41 -13.59
CA ASP A 87 -8.84 15.32 -12.78
C ASP A 87 -9.85 14.55 -11.91
N ARG A 88 -9.80 13.22 -11.93
CA ARG A 88 -10.74 12.38 -11.18
C ARG A 88 -10.22 12.10 -9.78
N GLU A 89 -10.97 12.54 -8.79
CA GLU A 89 -10.78 12.22 -7.37
C GLU A 89 -11.85 11.21 -6.94
N VAL A 90 -11.49 9.93 -6.98
CA VAL A 90 -12.40 8.81 -6.66
C VAL A 90 -11.78 7.97 -5.55
N TYR A 91 -12.59 7.61 -4.59
CA TYR A 91 -12.29 6.55 -3.64
C TYR A 91 -12.79 5.21 -4.18
N HIS A 92 -11.96 4.20 -4.05
CA HIS A 92 -12.31 2.82 -4.35
C HIS A 92 -12.22 1.99 -3.08
N LEU A 93 -13.37 1.54 -2.58
CA LEU A 93 -13.47 0.56 -1.50
C LEU A 93 -13.52 -0.83 -2.13
N THR A 94 -12.78 -1.78 -1.57
CA THR A 94 -12.80 -3.19 -1.98
C THR A 94 -13.07 -4.08 -0.79
N LEU A 95 -14.04 -4.97 -0.91
CA LEU A 95 -14.22 -6.16 -0.08
C LEU A 95 -13.69 -7.37 -0.85
N VAL A 96 -12.64 -8.01 -0.35
CA VAL A 96 -12.11 -9.25 -0.93
C VAL A 96 -13.01 -10.41 -0.52
N LEU A 97 -13.50 -11.17 -1.48
CA LEU A 97 -14.42 -12.30 -1.26
C LEU A 97 -13.71 -13.65 -1.36
N ASP A 98 -12.78 -13.77 -2.32
CA ASP A 98 -11.88 -14.92 -2.44
C ASP A 98 -10.52 -14.48 -3.02
N GLY A 99 -9.47 -15.25 -2.75
CA GLY A 99 -8.09 -14.87 -3.08
C GLY A 99 -7.53 -13.82 -2.14
N ALA A 100 -6.53 -13.09 -2.60
CA ALA A 100 -5.93 -11.99 -1.87
C ALA A 100 -5.45 -10.87 -2.81
N LEU A 101 -5.37 -9.65 -2.28
CA LEU A 101 -4.84 -8.47 -2.96
C LEU A 101 -3.71 -7.88 -2.10
N ALA A 102 -2.56 -7.62 -2.70
CA ALA A 102 -1.44 -6.94 -2.05
C ALA A 102 -1.35 -5.51 -2.59
N LEU A 103 -1.49 -4.54 -1.70
CA LEU A 103 -1.34 -3.12 -2.00
C LEU A 103 0.06 -2.67 -1.60
N THR A 104 0.80 -2.17 -2.57
CA THR A 104 2.05 -1.45 -2.34
C THR A 104 1.78 0.04 -2.47
N ARG A 105 2.14 0.80 -1.45
CA ARG A 105 2.12 2.26 -1.48
C ARG A 105 3.54 2.78 -1.38
N GLU A 106 3.88 3.66 -2.30
CA GLU A 106 5.11 4.44 -2.20
C GLU A 106 4.98 5.39 -1.01
N THR A 107 5.61 5.05 0.10
CA THR A 107 5.74 5.96 1.22
C THR A 107 7.02 6.75 0.99
N ARG A 108 6.92 8.04 0.68
CA ARG A 108 8.11 8.91 0.51
C ARG A 108 9.03 8.69 1.70
N GLY A 109 10.17 8.05 1.44
CA GLY A 109 11.26 7.89 2.40
C GLY A 109 11.21 6.67 3.33
N SER A 110 10.17 5.81 3.34
CA SER A 110 10.12 4.60 4.20
C SER A 110 10.32 3.27 3.44
N GLY A 111 10.53 3.31 2.13
CA GLY A 111 10.43 2.14 1.26
C GLY A 111 8.97 1.70 1.06
N ASP A 112 8.75 0.84 0.08
CA ASP A 112 7.43 0.33 -0.27
C ASP A 112 6.82 -0.47 0.89
N ARG A 113 5.70 0.00 1.41
CA ARG A 113 4.91 -0.75 2.38
C ARG A 113 3.92 -1.63 1.63
N VAL A 114 4.09 -2.94 1.75
CA VAL A 114 3.15 -3.92 1.20
C VAL A 114 2.19 -4.35 2.31
N THR A 115 0.90 -4.22 2.02
CA THR A 115 -0.18 -4.72 2.89
C THR A 115 -1.01 -5.73 2.10
N THR A 116 -1.21 -6.93 2.64
CA THR A 116 -2.00 -7.99 1.98
C THR A 116 -3.38 -8.09 2.62
N PHE A 117 -4.40 -8.17 1.78
CA PHE A 117 -5.81 -8.32 2.14
C PHE A 117 -6.33 -9.65 1.60
N GLY A 118 -6.60 -10.59 2.49
CA GLY A 118 -7.26 -11.85 2.17
C GLY A 118 -8.79 -11.75 2.17
N ALA A 119 -9.46 -12.86 1.92
CA ALA A 119 -10.92 -12.95 1.97
C ALA A 119 -11.49 -12.42 3.30
N GLY A 120 -12.59 -11.67 3.22
CA GLY A 120 -13.23 -11.01 4.36
C GLY A 120 -12.58 -9.69 4.78
N ARG A 121 -11.60 -9.17 4.05
CA ARG A 121 -10.97 -7.86 4.35
C ARG A 121 -11.52 -6.77 3.45
N LEU A 122 -11.78 -5.61 4.07
CA LEU A 122 -12.09 -4.36 3.38
C LEU A 122 -10.87 -3.46 3.38
N TYR A 123 -10.68 -2.70 2.30
CA TYR A 123 -9.72 -1.61 2.25
C TYR A 123 -10.19 -0.52 1.29
N VAL A 124 -9.65 0.69 1.44
CA VAL A 124 -9.93 1.83 0.55
C VAL A 124 -8.63 2.34 -0.05
N VAL A 125 -8.66 2.65 -1.34
CA VAL A 125 -7.61 3.39 -2.04
C VAL A 125 -8.17 4.68 -2.60
N ASP A 126 -7.28 5.65 -2.75
CA ASP A 126 -7.55 6.99 -3.25
C ASP A 126 -6.88 7.17 -4.63
N SER A 127 -7.66 7.53 -5.64
CA SER A 127 -7.13 7.80 -6.98
C SER A 127 -6.24 9.05 -7.08
N SER A 128 -6.26 9.91 -6.05
CA SER A 128 -5.39 11.11 -5.97
C SER A 128 -3.95 10.78 -5.57
N HIS A 129 -3.65 9.52 -5.29
CA HIS A 129 -2.32 9.05 -4.89
C HIS A 129 -1.86 7.84 -5.70
N PRO A 130 -0.53 7.70 -5.95
CA PRO A 130 0.02 6.51 -6.58
C PRO A 130 -0.24 5.25 -5.74
N TYR A 131 -0.54 4.14 -6.41
CA TYR A 131 -0.66 2.83 -5.79
C TYR A 131 -0.29 1.69 -6.75
N ASP A 132 0.04 0.54 -6.21
CA ASP A 132 0.28 -0.70 -6.94
C ASP A 132 -0.47 -1.84 -6.22
N VAL A 133 -1.54 -2.34 -6.81
CA VAL A 133 -2.34 -3.46 -6.30
C VAL A 133 -2.05 -4.70 -7.12
N ARG A 134 -1.68 -5.80 -6.45
CA ARG A 134 -1.40 -7.08 -7.08
C ARG A 134 -2.36 -8.15 -6.58
N GLY A 135 -3.01 -8.84 -7.50
CA GLY A 135 -3.78 -10.04 -7.21
C GLY A 135 -2.86 -11.21 -6.88
N ILE A 136 -3.10 -11.82 -5.74
CA ILE A 136 -2.44 -13.05 -5.29
C ILE A 136 -3.50 -14.14 -5.32
N GLY A 137 -3.52 -14.93 -6.40
CA GLY A 137 -4.41 -16.06 -6.52
C GLY A 137 -3.92 -17.21 -5.66
N ALA A 138 -4.77 -17.77 -4.82
CA ALA A 138 -4.50 -19.04 -4.18
C ALA A 138 -4.95 -20.17 -5.10
N ALA A 139 -4.01 -21.02 -5.53
CA ALA A 139 -4.36 -22.28 -6.17
C ALA A 139 -5.05 -23.16 -5.11
N ARG A 140 -6.32 -23.51 -5.33
CA ARG A 140 -7.04 -24.47 -4.49
C ARG A 140 -7.13 -25.80 -5.21
N PRO A 141 -6.80 -26.92 -4.53
CA PRO A 141 -6.99 -28.25 -5.12
C PRO A 141 -8.46 -28.44 -5.59
N GLY A 142 -8.65 -28.80 -6.87
CA GLY A 142 -9.98 -29.04 -7.46
C GLY A 142 -10.77 -27.80 -7.90
N ARG A 143 -10.28 -26.61 -7.74
CA ARG A 143 -10.84 -25.38 -8.33
C ARG A 143 -9.83 -24.82 -9.32
N GLY A 144 -10.09 -24.90 -10.60
CA GLY A 144 -9.35 -24.36 -11.75
C GLY A 144 -8.21 -23.33 -11.49
N GLU A 145 -7.97 -22.43 -12.39
CA GLU A 145 -6.93 -21.39 -12.25
C GLU A 145 -7.17 -20.46 -11.03
N PRO A 146 -6.08 -19.96 -10.41
CA PRO A 146 -6.18 -19.01 -9.30
C PRO A 146 -7.01 -17.78 -9.70
N ARG A 147 -8.00 -17.43 -8.88
CA ARG A 147 -8.87 -16.26 -9.15
C ARG A 147 -8.94 -15.36 -7.92
N ILE A 148 -9.23 -14.11 -8.17
CA ILE A 148 -9.59 -13.11 -7.17
C ILE A 148 -11.06 -12.79 -7.37
N GLU A 149 -11.87 -12.89 -6.31
CA GLU A 149 -13.22 -12.39 -6.29
C GLU A 149 -13.32 -11.18 -5.35
N ALA A 150 -13.86 -10.10 -5.85
CA ALA A 150 -13.99 -8.87 -5.10
C ALA A 150 -15.32 -8.16 -5.36
N LEU A 151 -15.80 -7.46 -4.34
CA LEU A 151 -16.89 -6.52 -4.45
C LEU A 151 -16.32 -5.14 -4.19
N GLY A 152 -16.34 -4.30 -5.22
CA GLY A 152 -15.79 -2.93 -5.17
C GLY A 152 -16.91 -1.90 -5.20
N ILE A 153 -16.65 -0.73 -4.64
CA ILE A 153 -17.50 0.43 -4.83
C ILE A 153 -16.64 1.66 -5.13
N ASP A 154 -16.97 2.31 -6.24
CA ASP A 154 -16.36 3.56 -6.67
C ASP A 154 -17.31 4.73 -6.33
N PHE A 155 -16.77 5.80 -5.75
CA PHE A 155 -17.54 7.01 -5.47
C PHE A 155 -16.63 8.23 -5.43
N PRO A 156 -17.14 9.46 -5.80
CA PRO A 156 -16.36 10.68 -5.77
C PRO A 156 -15.83 11.00 -4.36
N ALA A 157 -14.60 11.47 -4.26
CA ALA A 157 -14.01 11.89 -2.99
C ALA A 157 -14.86 12.99 -2.28
N ALA A 158 -15.45 13.89 -3.08
CA ALA A 158 -16.34 14.94 -2.59
C ALA A 158 -17.64 14.43 -1.93
N SER A 159 -17.99 13.14 -2.12
CA SER A 159 -19.18 12.54 -1.48
C SER A 159 -18.96 12.22 0.00
N LEU A 160 -17.72 12.19 0.50
CA LEU A 160 -17.44 11.95 1.91
C LEU A 160 -17.29 13.27 2.68
N PRO A 161 -18.14 13.55 3.68
CA PRO A 161 -18.02 14.74 4.53
C PRO A 161 -16.98 14.54 5.64
N LEU A 162 -15.80 14.00 5.29
CA LEU A 162 -14.70 13.72 6.21
C LEU A 162 -13.43 14.46 5.76
N PRO A 163 -12.60 14.96 6.71
CA PRO A 163 -11.39 15.67 6.35
C PRO A 163 -10.41 14.80 5.55
N PRO A 164 -10.01 15.18 4.32
CA PRO A 164 -9.14 14.36 3.46
C PRO A 164 -7.80 14.02 4.11
N GLN A 165 -7.26 14.92 4.95
CA GLN A 165 -6.00 14.70 5.66
C GLN A 165 -6.11 13.53 6.64
N ARG A 166 -7.24 13.40 7.34
CA ARG A 166 -7.49 12.30 8.27
C ARG A 166 -7.78 10.99 7.54
N LEU A 167 -8.50 11.04 6.41
CA LEU A 167 -8.76 9.86 5.60
C LEU A 167 -7.47 9.17 5.15
N ARG A 168 -6.38 9.91 4.91
CA ARG A 168 -5.06 9.33 4.58
C ARG A 168 -4.51 8.39 5.65
N GLU A 169 -4.89 8.56 6.91
CA GLU A 169 -4.45 7.72 8.04
C GLU A 169 -5.00 6.29 7.94
N VAL A 170 -6.20 6.14 7.38
CA VAL A 170 -6.90 4.85 7.22
C VAL A 170 -6.79 4.25 5.82
N MET A 171 -6.41 5.06 4.79
CA MET A 171 -6.25 4.57 3.43
C MET A 171 -5.23 3.44 3.33
N GLY A 172 -5.59 2.37 2.62
CA GLY A 172 -4.75 1.18 2.42
C GLY A 172 -4.48 0.38 3.70
N ARG A 173 -5.26 0.59 4.75
CA ARG A 173 -5.35 -0.32 5.89
C ARG A 173 -6.40 -1.40 5.60
N GLY A 174 -6.23 -2.59 6.18
CA GLY A 174 -7.17 -3.69 6.06
C GLY A 174 -8.07 -3.77 7.28
N PHE A 175 -9.38 -3.82 7.05
CA PHE A 175 -10.41 -3.92 8.08
C PHE A 175 -11.16 -5.24 7.97
N SER A 176 -11.56 -5.83 9.11
CA SER A 176 -12.40 -7.02 9.11
C SER A 176 -13.83 -6.68 8.73
N ARG A 177 -14.47 -7.54 7.93
CA ARG A 177 -15.90 -7.43 7.65
C ARG A 177 -16.80 -7.99 8.77
N ASP A 178 -16.22 -8.54 9.84
CA ASP A 178 -16.97 -9.35 10.83
C ASP A 178 -17.34 -8.56 12.07
N GLU A 179 -16.95 -7.28 12.17
CA GLU A 179 -17.13 -6.48 13.38
C GLU A 179 -17.70 -5.08 13.11
N GLY A 180 -18.64 -4.67 13.95
CA GLY A 180 -19.13 -3.29 14.03
C GLY A 180 -19.68 -2.73 12.71
N THR A 181 -19.34 -1.48 12.41
CA THR A 181 -19.85 -0.77 11.24
C THR A 181 -19.34 -1.35 9.92
N SER A 182 -18.13 -1.95 9.91
CA SER A 182 -17.60 -2.63 8.73
C SER A 182 -18.40 -3.88 8.38
N ALA A 183 -18.94 -4.60 9.37
CA ALA A 183 -19.85 -5.74 9.14
C ALA A 183 -21.16 -5.28 8.48
N LEU A 184 -21.78 -4.23 9.02
CA LEU A 184 -23.00 -3.67 8.44
C LEU A 184 -22.81 -3.21 7.00
N LEU A 185 -21.71 -2.52 6.71
CA LEU A 185 -21.34 -2.10 5.37
C LEU A 185 -21.14 -3.29 4.44
N ALA A 186 -20.36 -4.29 4.85
CA ALA A 186 -20.09 -5.47 4.05
C ALA A 186 -21.39 -6.25 3.72
N ASP A 187 -22.25 -6.46 4.72
CA ASP A 187 -23.52 -7.16 4.54
C ASP A 187 -24.49 -6.39 3.63
N PHE A 188 -24.50 -5.06 3.74
CA PHE A 188 -25.31 -4.21 2.87
C PHE A 188 -24.82 -4.29 1.41
N LEU A 189 -23.49 -4.18 1.17
CA LEU A 189 -22.91 -4.33 -0.17
C LEU A 189 -23.19 -5.72 -0.78
N LEU A 190 -23.04 -6.77 0.01
CA LEU A 190 -23.38 -8.15 -0.41
C LEU A 190 -24.89 -8.30 -0.68
N GLY A 191 -25.73 -7.62 0.10
CA GLY A 191 -27.16 -7.55 -0.12
C GLY A 191 -27.52 -6.92 -1.46
N LEU A 192 -26.93 -5.76 -1.76
CA LEU A 192 -27.09 -5.07 -3.04
C LEU A 192 -26.67 -5.93 -4.22
N ASP A 193 -25.51 -6.61 -4.10
CA ASP A 193 -25.00 -7.50 -5.15
C ASP A 193 -25.98 -8.65 -5.44
N ARG A 194 -26.53 -9.28 -4.40
CA ARG A 194 -27.52 -10.37 -4.56
C ARG A 194 -28.83 -9.90 -5.19
N GLN A 195 -29.27 -8.67 -4.89
CA GLN A 195 -30.53 -8.13 -5.35
C GLN A 195 -30.42 -7.27 -6.62
N ALA A 196 -29.21 -7.10 -7.15
CA ALA A 196 -28.90 -6.16 -8.23
C ALA A 196 -29.84 -6.24 -9.44
N ALA A 197 -30.25 -7.46 -9.84
CA ALA A 197 -31.15 -7.70 -10.97
C ALA A 197 -32.61 -7.28 -10.70
N LEU A 198 -32.99 -7.11 -9.45
CA LEU A 198 -34.36 -6.76 -9.03
C LEU A 198 -34.53 -5.28 -8.70
N LEU A 199 -33.45 -4.54 -8.59
CA LEU A 199 -33.46 -3.11 -8.23
C LEU A 199 -33.86 -2.24 -9.41
N GLY A 200 -34.84 -1.39 -9.20
CA GLY A 200 -35.32 -0.44 -10.22
C GLY A 200 -34.52 0.87 -10.25
N PRO A 201 -34.61 1.63 -11.36
CA PRO A 201 -33.85 2.89 -11.55
C PRO A 201 -34.25 4.00 -10.55
N ALA A 202 -35.43 3.92 -9.94
CA ALA A 202 -35.87 4.87 -8.92
C ALA A 202 -35.27 4.58 -7.52
N GLU A 203 -34.86 3.34 -7.28
CA GLU A 203 -34.34 2.87 -5.99
C GLU A 203 -32.81 3.02 -5.91
N THR A 204 -32.11 2.72 -7.00
CA THR A 204 -30.65 2.64 -7.05
C THR A 204 -29.94 3.94 -6.59
N PRO A 205 -30.37 5.17 -6.94
CA PRO A 205 -29.72 6.39 -6.43
C PRO A 205 -29.88 6.57 -4.91
N ARG A 206 -31.03 6.16 -4.35
CA ARG A 206 -31.28 6.21 -2.91
C ARG A 206 -30.40 5.23 -2.15
N LEU A 207 -30.25 4.01 -2.69
CA LEU A 207 -29.36 2.99 -2.13
C LEU A 207 -27.90 3.44 -2.20
N GLY A 208 -27.49 4.16 -3.24
CA GLY A 208 -26.17 4.79 -3.33
C GLY A 208 -25.92 5.80 -2.21
N THR A 209 -26.91 6.63 -1.85
CA THR A 209 -26.82 7.52 -0.69
C THR A 209 -26.60 6.72 0.61
N VAL A 210 -27.37 5.65 0.82
CA VAL A 210 -27.21 4.79 2.01
C VAL A 210 -25.81 4.15 2.05
N VAL A 211 -25.25 3.72 0.90
CA VAL A 211 -23.87 3.23 0.83
C VAL A 211 -22.88 4.30 1.31
N ILE A 212 -23.00 5.53 0.81
CA ILE A 212 -22.09 6.63 1.19
C ILE A 212 -22.20 6.95 2.68
N ASP A 213 -23.43 6.94 3.24
CA ASP A 213 -23.66 7.15 4.67
C ASP A 213 -23.01 6.03 5.52
N LEU A 214 -23.13 4.77 5.11
CA LEU A 214 -22.48 3.64 5.79
C LEU A 214 -20.96 3.71 5.68
N VAL A 215 -20.41 4.05 4.52
CA VAL A 215 -18.96 4.26 4.33
C VAL A 215 -18.48 5.41 5.21
N THR A 216 -19.25 6.52 5.28
CA THR A 216 -18.92 7.67 6.13
C THR A 216 -18.91 7.28 7.60
N ALA A 217 -19.94 6.58 8.08
CA ALA A 217 -20.04 6.13 9.47
C ALA A 217 -18.91 5.15 9.84
N TRP A 218 -18.60 4.22 8.93
CA TRP A 218 -17.49 3.29 9.12
C TRP A 218 -16.14 4.01 9.21
N LEU A 219 -15.82 4.88 8.23
CA LEU A 219 -14.55 5.61 8.21
C LEU A 219 -14.41 6.57 9.39
N ALA A 220 -15.51 7.25 9.79
CA ALA A 220 -15.51 8.12 10.98
C ALA A 220 -15.13 7.32 12.24
N ARG A 221 -15.73 6.13 12.43
CA ARG A 221 -15.39 5.24 13.55
C ARG A 221 -13.91 4.83 13.53
N GLU A 222 -13.37 4.44 12.37
CA GLU A 222 -11.97 4.04 12.25
C GLU A 222 -11.02 5.21 12.57
N LEU A 223 -11.39 6.42 12.17
CA LEU A 223 -10.67 7.65 12.49
C LEU A 223 -10.76 7.99 13.99
N ASP A 224 -11.90 7.77 14.63
CA ASP A 224 -12.07 7.99 16.07
C ASP A 224 -11.33 6.94 16.89
N THR A 225 -11.34 5.69 16.45
CA THR A 225 -10.56 4.61 17.04
C THR A 225 -9.05 4.91 16.93
N GLU A 226 -8.59 5.44 15.79
CA GLU A 226 -7.21 5.90 15.61
C GLU A 226 -6.89 7.10 16.53
N ALA A 227 -7.83 8.03 16.72
CA ALA A 227 -7.68 9.14 17.65
C ALA A 227 -7.66 8.70 19.11
N ALA A 228 -8.34 7.59 19.44
CA ALA A 228 -8.38 7.01 20.77
C ALA A 228 -7.11 6.23 21.14
N VAL A 229 -6.22 5.90 20.18
CA VAL A 229 -4.89 5.35 20.51
C VAL A 229 -4.13 6.40 21.32
N PRO A 230 -3.64 6.07 22.53
CA PRO A 230 -2.91 7.03 23.36
C PRO A 230 -1.77 7.68 22.59
N ASP A 231 -1.61 8.98 22.73
CA ASP A 231 -0.56 9.76 22.03
C ASP A 231 0.82 9.15 22.21
N ASP A 232 1.12 8.62 23.38
CA ASP A 232 2.38 7.96 23.69
C ASP A 232 2.59 6.66 22.86
N ALA A 233 1.54 5.88 22.60
CA ALA A 233 1.63 4.69 21.75
C ALA A 233 1.86 5.07 20.27
N ARG A 234 1.19 6.11 19.76
CA ARG A 234 1.43 6.67 18.41
C ARG A 234 2.84 7.21 18.28
N GLN A 235 3.31 7.93 19.31
CA GLN A 235 4.66 8.48 19.35
C GLN A 235 5.73 7.38 19.34
N ARG A 236 5.55 6.32 20.13
CA ARG A 236 6.46 5.14 20.12
C ARG A 236 6.48 4.47 18.76
N ALA A 237 5.33 4.24 18.15
CA ALA A 237 5.23 3.64 16.81
C ALA A 237 5.95 4.50 15.75
N LEU A 238 5.80 5.82 15.80
CA LEU A 238 6.52 6.74 14.92
C LEU A 238 8.03 6.65 15.11
N VAL A 239 8.52 6.62 16.35
CA VAL A 239 9.97 6.48 16.65
C VAL A 239 10.52 5.16 16.10
N GLU A 240 9.81 4.05 16.24
CA GLU A 240 10.25 2.75 15.69
C GLU A 240 10.23 2.73 14.16
N ASN A 241 9.24 3.36 13.53
CA ASN A 241 9.21 3.56 12.08
C ASN A 241 10.42 4.38 11.60
N VAL A 242 10.73 5.47 12.29
CA VAL A 242 11.91 6.31 12.03
C VAL A 242 13.21 5.50 12.18
N ARG A 243 13.34 4.71 13.23
CA ARG A 243 14.52 3.83 13.44
C ARG A 243 14.68 2.82 12.30
N THR A 244 13.60 2.18 11.92
CA THR A 244 13.58 1.22 10.80
C THR A 244 13.96 1.88 9.49
N PHE A 245 13.39 3.06 9.22
CA PHE A 245 13.72 3.85 8.03
C PHE A 245 15.21 4.22 7.98
N VAL A 246 15.75 4.75 9.08
CA VAL A 246 17.17 5.11 9.17
C VAL A 246 18.07 3.90 8.91
N ARG A 247 17.80 2.76 9.54
CA ARG A 247 18.61 1.54 9.36
C ARG A 247 18.64 1.07 7.90
N ARG A 248 17.53 1.20 7.18
CA ARG A 248 17.45 0.83 5.76
C ARG A 248 18.16 1.80 4.83
N ASN A 249 18.36 3.04 5.26
CA ASN A 249 18.92 4.10 4.43
C ASN A 249 20.27 4.65 4.97
N LEU A 250 20.97 3.91 5.85
CA LEU A 250 22.22 4.37 6.47
C LEU A 250 23.32 4.69 5.46
N SER A 251 23.34 4.01 4.31
CA SER A 251 24.30 4.21 3.23
C SER A 251 24.08 5.52 2.45
N ASP A 252 22.89 6.13 2.52
CA ASP A 252 22.61 7.38 1.83
C ASP A 252 23.27 8.57 2.56
N PRO A 253 24.22 9.28 1.93
CA PRO A 253 24.80 10.50 2.51
C PRO A 253 23.80 11.62 2.72
N GLY A 254 22.70 11.63 1.93
CA GLY A 254 21.59 12.58 2.01
C GLY A 254 20.62 12.32 3.16
N LEU A 255 20.78 11.24 3.92
CA LEU A 255 19.94 10.93 5.06
C LEU A 255 20.15 11.96 6.19
N THR A 256 19.27 12.94 6.23
CA THR A 256 19.26 14.03 7.21
C THR A 256 17.98 14.04 8.04
N PRO A 257 17.95 14.66 9.24
CA PRO A 257 16.72 14.83 10.00
C PRO A 257 15.58 15.49 9.20
N THR A 258 15.91 16.41 8.30
CA THR A 258 14.94 17.07 7.41
C THR A 258 14.35 16.07 6.40
N ALA A 259 15.18 15.26 5.76
CA ALA A 259 14.71 14.22 4.84
C ALA A 259 13.83 13.18 5.55
N ILE A 260 14.21 12.78 6.77
CA ILE A 260 13.44 11.83 7.59
C ILE A 260 12.10 12.43 8.01
N ALA A 261 12.08 13.70 8.45
CA ALA A 261 10.85 14.39 8.84
C ALA A 261 9.88 14.50 7.65
N ALA A 262 10.40 14.85 6.47
CA ALA A 262 9.60 14.87 5.23
C ALA A 262 9.05 13.48 4.87
N ALA A 263 9.87 12.44 5.02
CA ALA A 263 9.49 11.05 4.75
C ALA A 263 8.34 10.56 5.66
N HIS A 264 8.30 11.04 6.90
CA HIS A 264 7.27 10.66 7.88
C HIS A 264 6.16 11.71 8.03
N HIS A 265 6.12 12.75 7.15
CA HIS A 265 5.10 13.81 7.16
C HIS A 265 4.96 14.56 8.49
N VAL A 266 6.08 14.78 9.18
CA VAL A 266 6.13 15.52 10.43
C VAL A 266 7.06 16.73 10.32
N SER A 267 6.90 17.70 11.20
CA SER A 267 7.88 18.80 11.27
C SER A 267 9.19 18.32 11.87
N VAL A 268 10.31 18.89 11.43
CA VAL A 268 11.65 18.60 11.96
C VAL A 268 11.71 18.83 13.47
N SER A 269 11.10 19.91 13.95
CA SER A 269 11.05 20.25 15.38
C SER A 269 10.27 19.20 16.20
N TYR A 270 9.14 18.70 15.67
CA TYR A 270 8.37 17.65 16.31
C TYR A 270 9.17 16.36 16.36
N LEU A 271 9.79 15.96 15.25
CA LEU A 271 10.63 14.77 15.18
C LEU A 271 11.80 14.81 16.16
N HIS A 272 12.48 15.94 16.28
CA HIS A 272 13.56 16.10 17.26
C HIS A 272 13.09 15.93 18.69
N ARG A 273 12.01 16.62 19.09
CA ARG A 273 11.45 16.50 20.45
C ARG A 273 11.03 15.06 20.77
N LEU A 274 10.33 14.44 19.82
CA LEU A 274 9.83 13.09 19.97
C LEU A 274 10.98 12.09 20.10
N PHE A 275 11.94 12.15 19.19
CA PHE A 275 13.08 11.22 19.18
C PHE A 275 13.91 11.36 20.46
N THR A 276 14.23 12.59 20.88
CA THR A 276 14.98 12.86 22.12
C THR A 276 14.27 12.31 23.36
N ARG A 277 12.92 12.47 23.42
CA ARG A 277 12.11 11.94 24.53
C ARG A 277 12.19 10.41 24.62
N HIS A 278 12.14 9.71 23.51
CA HIS A 278 12.10 8.25 23.46
C HIS A 278 13.48 7.57 23.32
N THR A 279 14.58 8.34 23.30
CA THR A 279 15.94 7.82 23.14
C THR A 279 16.90 8.28 24.25
N GLN A 280 16.40 8.53 25.42
CA GLN A 280 17.20 8.95 26.58
C GLN A 280 18.07 10.18 26.30
N GLY A 281 17.52 11.18 25.63
CA GLY A 281 18.22 12.45 25.35
C GLY A 281 19.10 12.42 24.08
N ARG A 282 19.18 11.32 23.35
CA ARG A 282 19.96 11.27 22.10
C ARG A 282 19.26 12.03 20.98
N THR A 283 20.02 12.86 20.27
CA THR A 283 19.52 13.52 19.05
C THR A 283 19.45 12.52 17.87
N LEU A 284 18.51 12.72 16.96
CA LEU A 284 18.36 11.87 15.77
C LEU A 284 19.64 11.83 14.92
N ALA A 285 20.28 12.99 14.69
CA ALA A 285 21.55 13.06 13.97
C ALA A 285 22.70 12.31 14.69
N GLY A 286 22.76 12.40 16.01
CA GLY A 286 23.72 11.68 16.84
C GLY A 286 23.49 10.18 16.77
N TRP A 287 22.24 9.74 16.75
CA TRP A 287 21.89 8.34 16.62
C TRP A 287 22.24 7.79 15.23
N ILE A 288 21.90 8.49 14.14
CA ILE A 288 22.29 8.12 12.76
C ILE A 288 23.80 7.94 12.68
N ARG A 289 24.56 8.90 13.23
CA ARG A 289 26.03 8.83 13.24
C ARG A 289 26.53 7.59 13.98
N ALA A 290 25.95 7.27 15.13
CA ALA A 290 26.32 6.08 15.90
C ALA A 290 26.02 4.77 15.14
N GLU A 291 24.85 4.64 14.51
CA GLU A 291 24.47 3.47 13.70
C GLU A 291 25.42 3.30 12.49
N ARG A 292 25.81 4.39 11.81
CA ARG A 292 26.79 4.39 10.73
C ARG A 292 28.17 3.91 11.19
N LEU A 293 28.63 4.42 12.31
CA LEU A 293 29.93 4.03 12.89
C LEU A 293 29.93 2.57 13.32
N GLU A 294 28.84 2.08 13.93
CA GLU A 294 28.72 0.69 14.35
C GLU A 294 28.65 -0.28 13.17
N SER A 295 27.96 0.12 12.08
CA SER A 295 27.95 -0.67 10.86
C SER A 295 29.31 -0.72 10.19
N ALA A 296 30.03 0.41 10.13
CA ALA A 296 31.40 0.46 9.64
C ALA A 296 32.37 -0.34 10.53
N ARG A 297 32.17 -0.34 11.84
CA ARG A 297 32.96 -1.13 12.79
C ARG A 297 32.83 -2.63 12.51
N ARG A 298 31.62 -3.11 12.24
CA ARG A 298 31.37 -4.51 11.87
C ARG A 298 32.04 -4.86 10.54
N ASP A 299 31.89 -4.00 9.51
CA ASP A 299 32.53 -4.23 8.21
C ASP A 299 34.07 -4.24 8.30
N LEU A 300 34.67 -3.42 9.18
CA LEU A 300 36.10 -3.41 9.41
C LEU A 300 36.61 -4.69 10.09
N ALA A 301 35.78 -5.35 10.87
CA ALA A 301 36.10 -6.62 11.53
C ALA A 301 35.86 -7.86 10.65
N ASP A 302 35.16 -7.71 9.53
CA ASP A 302 34.80 -8.81 8.62
C ASP A 302 36.02 -9.23 7.76
N PRO A 303 36.49 -10.49 7.88
CA PRO A 303 37.57 -11.01 7.05
C PRO A 303 37.28 -10.96 5.54
N ALA A 304 36.02 -11.08 5.11
CA ALA A 304 35.63 -10.99 3.71
C ALA A 304 35.87 -9.60 3.12
N LEU A 305 35.88 -8.56 3.96
CA LEU A 305 36.08 -7.17 3.56
C LEU A 305 37.50 -6.64 3.85
N ARG A 306 38.43 -7.53 4.17
CA ARG A 306 39.81 -7.13 4.54
C ARG A 306 40.56 -6.30 3.49
N THR A 307 40.26 -6.50 2.21
CA THR A 307 40.88 -5.79 1.09
C THR A 307 40.25 -4.45 0.79
N LEU A 308 39.03 -4.20 1.32
CA LEU A 308 38.30 -2.94 1.08
C LEU A 308 39.00 -1.81 1.84
N PRO A 309 39.42 -0.69 1.18
CA PRO A 309 40.03 0.44 1.87
C PRO A 309 39.16 1.04 2.97
N VAL A 310 39.79 1.51 4.06
CA VAL A 310 39.02 2.10 5.21
C VAL A 310 38.11 3.23 4.78
N HIS A 311 38.53 4.08 3.85
CA HIS A 311 37.70 5.18 3.35
C HIS A 311 36.48 4.67 2.54
N ALA A 312 36.65 3.52 1.82
CA ALA A 312 35.54 2.92 1.09
C ALA A 312 34.49 2.28 2.03
N VAL A 313 34.92 1.69 3.15
CA VAL A 313 34.02 1.25 4.22
C VAL A 313 33.24 2.44 4.80
N ALA A 314 33.89 3.55 5.06
CA ALA A 314 33.23 4.76 5.56
C ALA A 314 32.21 5.31 4.56
N ALA A 315 32.57 5.40 3.28
CA ALA A 315 31.68 5.88 2.21
C ALA A 315 30.44 4.99 2.03
N ARG A 316 30.61 3.65 2.14
CA ARG A 316 29.50 2.68 2.09
C ARG A 316 28.42 2.94 3.14
N TRP A 317 28.81 3.48 4.28
CA TRP A 317 27.90 3.84 5.37
C TRP A 317 27.59 5.34 5.44
N GLY A 318 27.64 6.04 4.31
CA GLY A 318 27.23 7.44 4.20
C GLY A 318 28.14 8.45 4.92
N ILE A 319 29.42 8.10 5.13
CA ILE A 319 30.45 8.98 5.67
C ILE A 319 31.53 9.20 4.61
N PRO A 320 31.33 10.12 3.64
CA PRO A 320 32.22 10.24 2.49
C PRO A 320 33.60 10.82 2.79
N ARG A 321 33.76 11.57 3.90
CA ARG A 321 35.03 12.21 4.27
C ARG A 321 35.82 11.33 5.25
N ALA A 322 36.95 10.80 4.79
CA ALA A 322 37.79 9.90 5.59
C ALA A 322 38.28 10.52 6.91
N SER A 323 38.61 11.83 6.91
CA SER A 323 39.03 12.57 8.12
C SER A 323 37.92 12.64 9.19
N ASP A 324 36.67 12.88 8.76
CA ASP A 324 35.52 12.94 9.65
C ASP A 324 35.20 11.57 10.23
N PHE A 325 35.33 10.52 9.40
CA PHE A 325 35.16 9.13 9.84
C PHE A 325 36.21 8.76 10.89
N THR A 326 37.50 8.99 10.62
CA THR A 326 38.60 8.63 11.53
C THR A 326 38.46 9.34 12.89
N ARG A 327 38.15 10.63 12.88
CA ARG A 327 37.92 11.42 14.10
C ARG A 327 36.71 10.91 14.88
N ALA A 328 35.57 10.67 14.20
CA ALA A 328 34.36 10.20 14.83
C ALA A 328 34.51 8.78 15.37
N PHE A 329 35.17 7.89 14.64
CA PHE A 329 35.45 6.53 15.06
C PHE A 329 36.35 6.48 16.29
N ARG A 330 37.44 7.26 16.30
CA ARG A 330 38.32 7.36 17.46
C ARG A 330 37.63 7.94 18.69
N ALA A 331 36.78 8.94 18.50
CA ALA A 331 35.97 9.49 19.59
C ALA A 331 34.96 8.48 20.16
N ALA A 332 34.37 7.60 19.32
CA ALA A 332 33.39 6.62 19.73
C ALA A 332 34.01 5.35 20.36
N TYR A 333 35.17 4.91 19.86
CA TYR A 333 35.75 3.58 20.22
C TYR A 333 37.16 3.65 20.79
N GLY A 334 37.74 4.83 21.00
CA GLY A 334 39.06 5.02 21.61
C GLY A 334 40.26 4.65 20.72
N GLN A 335 40.00 4.15 19.51
CA GLN A 335 41.02 3.68 18.56
C GLN A 335 40.70 4.11 17.13
N THR A 336 41.70 4.12 16.25
CA THR A 336 41.48 4.43 14.84
C THR A 336 40.81 3.26 14.10
N PRO A 337 40.14 3.49 12.96
CA PRO A 337 39.56 2.40 12.14
C PRO A 337 40.59 1.36 11.69
N GLY A 338 41.79 1.81 11.36
CA GLY A 338 42.89 0.92 10.95
C GLY A 338 43.41 0.04 12.09
N GLU A 339 43.53 0.58 13.30
CA GLU A 339 43.90 -0.20 14.50
C GLU A 339 42.84 -1.23 14.81
N HIS A 340 41.56 -0.85 14.79
CA HIS A 340 40.43 -1.75 15.00
C HIS A 340 40.44 -2.92 14.02
N ARG A 341 40.63 -2.66 12.71
CA ARG A 341 40.69 -3.70 11.68
C ARG A 341 41.86 -4.68 11.97
N ARG A 342 43.05 -4.19 12.24
CA ARG A 342 44.20 -5.05 12.53
C ARG A 342 43.96 -5.96 13.72
N GLN A 343 43.44 -5.43 14.80
CA GLN A 343 43.13 -6.19 16.02
C GLN A 343 42.07 -7.25 15.78
N ALA A 344 40.95 -6.88 15.11
CA ALA A 344 39.85 -7.79 14.83
C ALA A 344 40.26 -8.95 13.92
N LEU A 345 40.96 -8.67 12.84
CA LEU A 345 41.46 -9.70 11.91
C LEU A 345 42.51 -10.60 12.54
N ALA A 346 43.41 -10.07 13.40
CA ALA A 346 44.38 -10.87 14.14
C ALA A 346 43.70 -11.78 15.18
N ALA A 347 42.61 -11.36 15.78
CA ALA A 347 41.80 -12.18 16.67
C ALA A 347 41.07 -13.32 15.92
N ALA A 348 40.49 -13.03 14.75
CA ALA A 348 39.81 -14.03 13.90
C ALA A 348 40.77 -15.11 13.39
N GLY A 349 42.01 -14.75 13.02
CA GLY A 349 43.03 -15.71 12.56
C GLY A 349 43.64 -16.60 13.66
N ARG A 350 43.34 -16.34 14.94
CA ARG A 350 43.76 -17.21 16.06
C ARG A 350 42.71 -18.25 16.46
N VAL A 351 41.51 -18.14 15.95
CA VAL A 351 40.37 -19.04 16.27
C VAL A 351 40.09 -20.02 15.12
N ALA A 352 40.64 -19.75 13.95
CA ALA A 352 40.60 -20.65 12.77
C ALA A 352 41.87 -21.53 12.75
#